data_d72a61927e424fa22bec88438e51ecf7
#
_entry.id   d72a61927e424fa22bec88438e51ecf7
#
_cell.length_a   1.000
_cell.length_b   1.000
_cell.length_c   1.000
_cell.angle_alpha   90.00
_cell.angle_beta   90.00
_cell.angle_gamma   90.00
#
_symmetry.space_group_name_H-M   'P 1'
#
loop_
_entity.id
_entity.type
_entity.pdbx_description
1 polymer ?
#
loop_
_entity_poly.entity_id
_entity_poly.type
_entity_poly.pdbx_seq_one_letter_code
_entity_poly.pdbx_strand_id
1 'polypeptide(L)'
;MKLTFRIEYRTAWGEELGVILDGNNSEPIILRTPNGEHWEGEAEMPDLPACVPVSYRYGVYRDGQCIRRESGTMAHLFCPGKKKNCHYILNDFWKDLPAESYLYSSAFSGDYQSETTIKVTASADGSITFRALCPCLHHKRQVLAISGDCPALGNWDIQKTVLMEEIQPNEWTITLNVSTLEFPLSYKFVA
;
A
#
# COMPACT_ATOMS: atom_id res chain seq x y z
N MET A 1 -4.44 -11.43 -15.55
CA MET A 1 -4.85 -11.17 -14.15
C MET A 1 -5.75 -9.97 -14.08
N LYS A 2 -6.64 -9.91 -13.09
CA LYS A 2 -7.51 -8.77 -12.83
C LYS A 2 -7.02 -8.02 -11.61
N LEU A 3 -6.94 -6.69 -11.69
CA LEU A 3 -6.64 -5.82 -10.56
C LEU A 3 -7.87 -4.97 -10.25
N THR A 4 -8.23 -4.87 -8.98
CA THR A 4 -9.19 -3.90 -8.47
C THR A 4 -8.46 -2.96 -7.55
N PHE A 5 -8.44 -1.68 -7.88
CA PHE A 5 -7.87 -0.62 -7.06
C PHE A 5 -8.96 0.01 -6.22
N ARG A 6 -8.72 0.15 -4.93
CA ARG A 6 -9.60 0.81 -3.98
C ARG A 6 -8.80 1.80 -3.16
N ILE A 7 -9.31 3.01 -3.06
CA ILE A 7 -8.67 4.05 -2.26
C ILE A 7 -9.71 4.98 -1.65
N GLU A 8 -9.48 5.37 -0.41
CA GLU A 8 -10.25 6.41 0.25
C GLU A 8 -9.50 7.74 0.12
N TYR A 9 -10.10 8.66 -0.63
CA TYR A 9 -9.51 9.96 -0.90
C TYR A 9 -10.57 10.98 -1.31
N ARG A 10 -10.67 12.08 -0.56
CA ARG A 10 -11.66 13.09 -0.82
C ARG A 10 -11.24 14.03 -1.95
N THR A 11 -12.07 14.12 -2.98
CA THR A 11 -11.89 15.02 -4.11
C THR A 11 -12.93 16.15 -4.10
N ALA A 12 -12.65 17.21 -4.86
CA ALA A 12 -13.62 18.27 -5.12
C ALA A 12 -14.57 17.89 -6.28
N TRP A 13 -15.67 18.59 -6.38
CA TRP A 13 -16.61 18.39 -7.49
C TRP A 13 -15.95 18.62 -8.85
N GLY A 14 -16.18 17.70 -9.78
CA GLY A 14 -15.58 17.71 -11.12
C GLY A 14 -14.14 17.18 -11.17
N GLU A 15 -13.62 16.66 -10.05
CA GLU A 15 -12.36 15.92 -10.02
C GLU A 15 -12.60 14.42 -10.09
N GLU A 16 -11.70 13.74 -10.78
CA GLU A 16 -11.65 12.29 -10.92
C GLU A 16 -10.33 11.77 -10.35
N LEU A 17 -10.35 10.55 -9.82
CA LEU A 17 -9.14 9.88 -9.38
C LEU A 17 -8.73 8.82 -10.42
N GLY A 18 -7.45 8.75 -10.73
CA GLY A 18 -6.93 7.77 -11.68
C GLY A 18 -5.64 7.10 -11.18
N VAL A 19 -5.40 5.90 -11.69
CA VAL A 19 -4.19 5.11 -11.45
C VAL A 19 -3.32 5.11 -12.68
N ILE A 20 -2.04 5.39 -12.52
CA ILE A 20 -1.03 5.27 -13.58
C ILE A 20 -0.10 4.12 -13.20
N LEU A 21 0.03 3.16 -14.10
CA LEU A 21 1.01 2.09 -13.99
C LEU A 21 2.37 2.58 -14.51
N ASP A 22 3.41 2.45 -13.71
CA ASP A 22 4.76 2.81 -14.14
C ASP A 22 5.26 1.85 -15.24
N GLY A 23 5.99 2.40 -16.21
CA GLY A 23 6.55 1.61 -17.31
C GLY A 23 5.66 1.47 -18.55
N ASN A 24 4.42 1.87 -18.49
CA ASN A 24 3.54 2.01 -19.64
C ASN A 24 3.21 3.49 -19.83
N ASN A 25 3.41 4.05 -21.03
CA ASN A 25 2.83 5.33 -21.43
C ASN A 25 1.30 5.21 -21.61
N SER A 26 0.65 4.46 -20.73
CA SER A 26 -0.78 4.17 -20.80
C SER A 26 -1.58 5.35 -20.24
N GLU A 27 -2.75 5.53 -20.79
CA GLU A 27 -3.74 6.41 -20.21
C GLU A 27 -4.06 6.00 -18.77
N PRO A 28 -4.39 6.95 -17.88
CA PRO A 28 -4.74 6.64 -16.51
C PRO A 28 -6.01 5.78 -16.46
N ILE A 29 -6.04 4.80 -15.58
CA ILE A 29 -7.23 4.04 -15.25
C ILE A 29 -8.09 4.92 -14.36
N ILE A 30 -9.15 5.51 -14.90
CA ILE A 30 -10.03 6.38 -14.13
C ILE A 30 -10.93 5.54 -13.22
N LEU A 31 -10.93 5.89 -11.94
CA LEU A 31 -11.72 5.24 -10.91
C LEU A 31 -13.13 5.84 -10.85
N ARG A 32 -14.07 5.08 -10.27
CA ARG A 32 -15.45 5.50 -10.04
C ARG A 32 -15.68 5.72 -8.55
N THR A 33 -16.59 6.64 -8.24
CA THR A 33 -16.96 6.95 -6.86
C THR A 33 -18.46 7.16 -6.73
N PRO A 34 -19.10 6.66 -5.66
CA PRO A 34 -20.48 6.99 -5.34
C PRO A 34 -20.61 8.31 -4.55
N ASN A 35 -19.55 8.78 -3.90
CA ASN A 35 -19.63 9.87 -2.89
C ASN A 35 -18.45 10.86 -2.91
N GLY A 36 -17.51 10.72 -3.84
CA GLY A 36 -16.31 11.58 -3.90
C GLY A 36 -15.21 11.25 -2.87
N GLU A 37 -15.39 10.19 -2.09
CA GLU A 37 -14.41 9.75 -1.06
C GLU A 37 -13.91 8.33 -1.31
N HIS A 38 -14.81 7.39 -1.61
CA HIS A 38 -14.44 6.00 -1.87
C HIS A 38 -14.36 5.79 -3.37
N TRP A 39 -13.19 5.41 -3.83
CA TRP A 39 -12.88 5.24 -5.24
C TRP A 39 -12.54 3.80 -5.55
N GLU A 40 -13.11 3.26 -6.63
CA GLU A 40 -12.83 1.92 -7.10
C GLU A 40 -12.71 1.90 -8.62
N GLY A 41 -11.76 1.11 -9.12
CA GLY A 41 -11.59 0.85 -10.54
C GLY A 41 -10.91 -0.46 -10.81
N GLU A 42 -11.10 -0.98 -12.01
CA GLU A 42 -10.61 -2.29 -12.41
C GLU A 42 -9.73 -2.18 -13.65
N ALA A 43 -8.73 -3.03 -13.71
CA ALA A 43 -7.89 -3.21 -14.88
C ALA A 43 -7.65 -4.71 -15.14
N GLU A 44 -7.72 -5.07 -16.41
CA GLU A 44 -7.26 -6.37 -16.87
C GLU A 44 -5.84 -6.25 -17.40
N MET A 45 -4.96 -7.09 -16.92
CA MET A 45 -3.56 -7.12 -17.31
C MET A 45 -3.15 -8.55 -17.70
N PRO A 46 -2.18 -8.68 -18.61
CA PRO A 46 -1.55 -9.99 -18.82
C PRO A 46 -0.96 -10.50 -17.51
N ASP A 47 -0.89 -11.83 -17.38
CA ASP A 47 -0.21 -12.41 -16.24
C ASP A 47 1.29 -12.09 -16.32
N LEU A 48 1.81 -11.51 -15.27
CA LEU A 48 3.23 -11.19 -15.13
C LEU A 48 3.98 -12.36 -14.47
N PRO A 49 5.29 -12.46 -14.68
CA PRO A 49 6.11 -13.40 -13.94
C PRO A 49 5.97 -13.15 -12.42
N ALA A 50 5.96 -14.22 -11.64
CA ALA A 50 5.90 -14.11 -10.19
C ALA A 50 7.09 -13.31 -9.66
N CYS A 51 6.85 -12.51 -8.63
CA CYS A 51 7.84 -11.64 -7.99
C CYS A 51 8.38 -10.50 -8.87
N VAL A 52 7.78 -10.23 -10.03
CA VAL A 52 8.04 -8.99 -10.77
C VAL A 52 7.11 -7.91 -10.22
N PRO A 53 7.64 -6.88 -9.56
CA PRO A 53 6.80 -5.84 -8.97
C PRO A 53 6.11 -5.00 -10.05
N VAL A 54 4.84 -4.71 -9.83
CA VAL A 54 4.08 -3.70 -10.57
C VAL A 54 4.10 -2.44 -9.74
N SER A 55 4.59 -1.37 -10.31
CA SER A 55 4.65 -0.05 -9.69
C SER A 55 3.54 0.83 -10.26
N TYR A 56 2.86 1.58 -9.39
CA TYR A 56 1.76 2.46 -9.80
C TYR A 56 1.61 3.64 -8.84
N ARG A 57 0.91 4.69 -9.31
CA ARG A 57 0.64 5.92 -8.55
C ARG A 57 -0.77 6.40 -8.80
N TYR A 58 -1.31 7.13 -7.83
CA TYR A 58 -2.58 7.83 -7.98
C TYR A 58 -2.38 9.27 -8.42
N GLY A 59 -3.36 9.78 -9.16
CA GLY A 59 -3.44 11.18 -9.56
C GLY A 59 -4.87 11.68 -9.58
N VAL A 60 -5.05 12.96 -9.31
CA VAL A 60 -6.32 13.67 -9.45
C VAL A 60 -6.36 14.33 -10.82
N TYR A 61 -7.47 14.15 -11.50
CA TYR A 61 -7.69 14.63 -12.86
C TYR A 61 -8.88 15.57 -12.89
N ARG A 62 -8.81 16.56 -13.77
CA ARG A 62 -9.93 17.44 -14.11
C ARG A 62 -9.87 17.70 -15.61
N ASP A 63 -10.99 17.50 -16.32
CA ASP A 63 -11.09 17.66 -17.77
C ASP A 63 -9.98 16.89 -18.53
N GLY A 64 -9.67 15.68 -18.07
CA GLY A 64 -8.62 14.81 -18.64
C GLY A 64 -7.17 15.22 -18.31
N GLN A 65 -6.97 16.33 -17.58
CA GLN A 65 -5.64 16.77 -17.18
C GLN A 65 -5.33 16.38 -15.73
N CYS A 66 -4.12 15.86 -15.51
CA CYS A 66 -3.64 15.57 -14.17
C CYS A 66 -3.28 16.87 -13.45
N ILE A 67 -4.07 17.25 -12.44
CA ILE A 67 -3.90 18.47 -11.67
C ILE A 67 -3.11 18.26 -10.36
N ARG A 68 -3.09 17.03 -9.86
CA ARG A 68 -2.34 16.66 -8.65
C ARG A 68 -1.94 15.17 -8.72
N ARG A 69 -0.76 14.87 -8.24
CA ARG A 69 -0.25 13.49 -8.08
C ARG A 69 0.20 13.27 -6.65
N GLU A 70 0.25 12.02 -6.25
CA GLU A 70 0.94 11.65 -5.02
C GLU A 70 2.36 12.22 -5.02
N SER A 71 2.74 12.85 -3.92
CA SER A 71 4.03 13.56 -3.80
C SER A 71 5.17 12.63 -3.34
N GLY A 72 4.87 11.40 -3.01
CA GLY A 72 5.85 10.43 -2.55
C GLY A 72 6.91 10.13 -3.62
N THR A 73 8.17 10.02 -3.21
CA THR A 73 9.26 9.54 -4.06
C THR A 73 9.05 8.07 -4.44
N MET A 74 8.25 7.35 -3.67
CA MET A 74 8.02 5.93 -3.80
C MET A 74 6.61 5.62 -4.30
N ALA A 75 6.54 4.89 -5.40
CA ALA A 75 5.29 4.36 -5.93
C ALA A 75 4.67 3.30 -5.01
N HIS A 76 3.39 3.01 -5.21
CA HIS A 76 2.82 1.77 -4.69
C HIS A 76 3.43 0.59 -5.43
N LEU A 77 3.70 -0.48 -4.69
CA LEU A 77 4.24 -1.71 -5.24
C LEU A 77 3.28 -2.87 -4.97
N PHE A 78 3.05 -3.67 -5.98
CA PHE A 78 2.30 -4.90 -5.89
C PHE A 78 3.10 -6.01 -6.58
N CYS A 79 3.21 -7.18 -5.96
CA CYS A 79 3.90 -8.32 -6.53
C CYS A 79 2.92 -9.47 -6.77
N PRO A 80 2.65 -9.86 -8.03
CA PRO A 80 1.75 -10.95 -8.32
C PRO A 80 2.33 -12.28 -7.85
N GLY A 81 1.45 -13.20 -7.46
CA GLY A 81 1.77 -14.58 -7.12
C GLY A 81 2.06 -15.42 -8.36
N LYS A 82 2.37 -16.70 -8.13
CA LYS A 82 2.69 -17.64 -9.22
C LYS A 82 1.47 -18.13 -10.00
N LYS A 83 0.29 -18.05 -9.41
CA LYS A 83 -0.95 -18.52 -10.04
C LYS A 83 -1.43 -17.53 -11.10
N LYS A 84 -1.83 -18.06 -12.24
CA LYS A 84 -2.37 -17.29 -13.36
C LYS A 84 -3.85 -16.98 -13.17
N ASN A 85 -4.32 -15.97 -13.90
CA ASN A 85 -5.74 -15.54 -13.90
C ASN A 85 -6.26 -15.18 -12.50
N CYS A 86 -5.40 -14.70 -11.61
CA CYS A 86 -5.82 -14.25 -10.29
C CYS A 86 -6.50 -12.89 -10.34
N HIS A 87 -7.40 -12.68 -9.39
CA HIS A 87 -7.98 -11.38 -9.09
C HIS A 87 -7.34 -10.86 -7.81
N TYR A 88 -6.74 -9.68 -7.89
CA TYR A 88 -6.12 -8.99 -6.76
C TYR A 88 -6.90 -7.73 -6.44
N ILE A 89 -7.16 -7.51 -5.17
CA ILE A 89 -7.81 -6.30 -4.66
C ILE A 89 -6.76 -5.52 -3.89
N LEU A 90 -6.47 -4.32 -4.36
CA LEU A 90 -5.46 -3.41 -3.80
C LEU A 90 -6.21 -2.31 -3.06
N ASN A 91 -6.18 -2.37 -1.71
CA ASN A 91 -6.75 -1.33 -0.87
C ASN A 91 -5.61 -0.41 -0.47
N ASP A 92 -5.62 0.78 -1.03
CA ASP A 92 -4.53 1.74 -0.92
C ASP A 92 -4.94 2.97 -0.10
N PHE A 93 -3.96 3.75 0.25
CA PHE A 93 -4.07 5.08 0.82
C PHE A 93 -3.27 6.06 -0.02
N TRP A 94 -3.67 7.33 0.00
CA TRP A 94 -2.93 8.36 -0.71
C TRP A 94 -1.57 8.60 -0.07
N LYS A 95 -0.51 8.46 -0.85
CA LYS A 95 0.87 8.71 -0.41
C LYS A 95 1.19 10.18 -0.55
N ASP A 96 0.86 10.95 0.46
CA ASP A 96 1.25 12.34 0.56
C ASP A 96 2.25 12.53 1.70
N LEU A 97 3.27 13.34 1.46
CA LEU A 97 4.18 13.70 2.53
C LEU A 97 3.50 14.76 3.39
N PRO A 98 3.38 14.56 4.71
CA PRO A 98 2.93 15.61 5.62
C PRO A 98 3.76 16.87 5.43
N ALA A 99 3.19 18.04 5.70
CA ALA A 99 3.91 19.31 5.59
C ALA A 99 5.20 19.32 6.39
N GLU A 100 5.23 18.59 7.51
CA GLU A 100 6.36 18.43 8.41
C GLU A 100 7.33 17.30 8.02
N SER A 101 7.12 16.65 6.89
CA SER A 101 7.94 15.49 6.46
C SER A 101 9.41 15.82 6.29
N TYR A 102 9.75 17.09 6.03
CA TYR A 102 11.14 17.54 5.98
C TYR A 102 11.89 17.32 7.31
N LEU A 103 11.18 17.30 8.44
CA LEU A 103 11.78 17.02 9.77
C LEU A 103 12.26 15.57 9.89
N TYR A 104 11.73 14.69 9.06
CA TYR A 104 12.06 13.26 9.01
C TYR A 104 13.01 12.94 7.86
N SER A 105 13.53 13.95 7.17
CA SER A 105 14.51 13.74 6.12
C SER A 105 15.88 13.37 6.71
N SER A 106 16.68 12.65 5.93
CA SER A 106 18.05 12.27 6.31
C SER A 106 18.92 13.45 6.69
N ALA A 107 18.62 14.65 6.19
CA ALA A 107 19.31 15.89 6.55
C ALA A 107 19.18 16.23 8.04
N PHE A 108 18.09 15.79 8.69
CA PHE A 108 17.82 16.04 10.10
C PHE A 108 17.99 14.80 10.98
N SER A 109 17.79 13.61 10.47
CA SER A 109 17.90 12.38 11.26
C SER A 109 19.31 11.80 11.34
N GLY A 110 20.19 12.20 10.42
CA GLY A 110 21.59 11.75 10.40
C GLY A 110 21.82 10.25 10.13
N ASP A 111 20.75 9.50 10.05
CA ASP A 111 20.74 8.04 10.14
C ASP A 111 20.40 7.32 8.82
N TYR A 112 20.23 8.07 7.75
CA TYR A 112 19.78 7.54 6.47
C TYR A 112 20.95 7.11 5.58
N GLN A 113 21.65 6.07 5.98
CA GLN A 113 22.49 5.26 5.08
C GLN A 113 22.03 3.80 5.14
N SER A 114 20.78 3.57 4.90
CA SER A 114 20.31 2.23 4.59
C SER A 114 20.20 2.16 3.07
N GLU A 115 21.07 1.38 2.46
CA GLU A 115 20.78 0.81 1.14
C GLU A 115 19.52 -0.03 1.31
N THR A 116 18.37 0.62 1.15
CA THR A 116 17.08 -0.06 1.30
C THR A 116 16.91 -0.94 0.08
N THR A 117 17.33 -2.16 0.20
CA THR A 117 16.96 -3.19 -0.75
C THR A 117 15.45 -3.35 -0.65
N ILE A 118 14.72 -2.94 -1.69
CA ILE A 118 13.27 -3.13 -1.74
C ILE A 118 13.02 -4.63 -1.69
N LYS A 119 12.45 -5.08 -0.58
CA LYS A 119 12.02 -6.46 -0.43
C LYS A 119 10.59 -6.58 -0.93
N VAL A 120 10.39 -7.38 -1.94
CA VAL A 120 9.07 -7.64 -2.50
C VAL A 120 8.73 -9.09 -2.30
N THR A 121 7.68 -9.34 -1.53
CA THR A 121 7.14 -10.68 -1.32
C THR A 121 5.98 -10.93 -2.28
N ALA A 122 6.03 -12.05 -2.99
CA ALA A 122 4.93 -12.44 -3.87
C ALA A 122 3.65 -12.70 -3.07
N SER A 123 2.53 -12.19 -3.58
CA SER A 123 1.21 -12.50 -3.04
C SER A 123 0.93 -14.01 -3.12
N ALA A 124 0.43 -14.58 -2.03
CA ALA A 124 -0.01 -15.97 -1.97
C ALA A 124 -1.52 -16.09 -2.14
N ASP A 125 -1.99 -17.22 -2.67
CA ASP A 125 -3.42 -17.50 -2.77
C ASP A 125 -4.08 -17.51 -1.39
N GLY A 126 -5.23 -16.83 -1.28
CA GLY A 126 -5.97 -16.76 -0.02
C GLY A 126 -5.19 -16.02 1.08
N SER A 127 -4.39 -15.03 0.73
CA SER A 127 -3.67 -14.18 1.68
C SER A 127 -4.22 -12.77 1.74
N ILE A 128 -4.02 -12.13 2.88
CA ILE A 128 -4.19 -10.68 3.07
C ILE A 128 -2.83 -10.09 3.42
N THR A 129 -2.45 -9.03 2.71
CA THR A 129 -1.28 -8.24 3.05
C THR A 129 -1.73 -6.93 3.70
N PHE A 130 -1.32 -6.73 4.95
CA PHE A 130 -1.47 -5.47 5.65
C PHE A 130 -0.30 -4.58 5.32
N ARG A 131 -0.59 -3.31 5.04
CA ARG A 131 0.42 -2.29 4.72
C ARG A 131 0.21 -1.08 5.60
N ALA A 132 1.29 -0.52 6.10
CA ALA A 132 1.24 0.68 6.92
C ALA A 132 2.37 1.63 6.53
N LEU A 133 2.03 2.92 6.39
CA LEU A 133 3.00 3.99 6.26
C LEU A 133 3.22 4.60 7.65
N CYS A 134 4.42 4.47 8.19
CA CYS A 134 4.75 4.95 9.51
C CYS A 134 6.04 5.78 9.51
N PRO A 135 5.95 7.09 9.22
CA PRO A 135 7.12 7.96 9.14
C PRO A 135 7.72 8.33 10.51
N CYS A 136 7.07 7.91 11.59
CA CYS A 136 7.43 8.33 12.95
C CYS A 136 8.31 7.35 13.71
N LEU A 137 8.75 6.25 13.10
CA LEU A 137 9.69 5.32 13.73
C LEU A 137 11.11 5.86 13.58
N HIS A 138 11.63 6.45 14.68
CA HIS A 138 12.91 7.18 14.66
C HIS A 138 14.13 6.36 15.07
N HIS A 139 13.93 5.13 15.54
CA HIS A 139 15.03 4.34 16.07
C HIS A 139 15.18 3.01 15.35
N LYS A 140 16.42 2.66 15.00
CA LYS A 140 16.80 1.34 14.44
C LYS A 140 16.34 0.14 15.30
N ARG A 141 15.82 0.39 16.50
CA ARG A 141 15.31 -0.63 17.43
C ARG A 141 13.80 -0.72 17.49
N GLN A 142 13.10 0.16 16.79
CA GLN A 142 11.64 0.12 16.72
C GLN A 142 11.21 -0.64 15.46
N VAL A 143 10.27 -1.54 15.62
CA VAL A 143 9.70 -2.34 14.55
C VAL A 143 8.19 -2.20 14.65
N LEU A 144 7.54 -1.95 13.53
CA LEU A 144 6.09 -1.94 13.48
C LEU A 144 5.57 -3.38 13.59
N ALA A 145 4.52 -3.56 14.37
CA ALA A 145 3.83 -4.82 14.53
C ALA A 145 2.31 -4.62 14.35
N ILE A 146 1.60 -5.70 14.12
CA ILE A 146 0.14 -5.72 14.10
C ILE A 146 -0.37 -6.59 15.25
N SER A 147 -1.43 -6.14 15.92
CA SER A 147 -2.14 -6.89 16.95
C SER A 147 -3.64 -6.85 16.66
N GLY A 148 -4.38 -7.88 17.02
CA GLY A 148 -5.81 -7.96 16.74
C GLY A 148 -6.54 -9.00 17.59
N ASP A 149 -7.82 -9.15 17.30
CA ASP A 149 -8.78 -9.93 18.07
C ASP A 149 -8.79 -11.43 17.78
N CYS A 150 -7.92 -11.91 16.92
CA CYS A 150 -7.81 -13.33 16.60
C CYS A 150 -6.46 -13.93 17.03
N PRO A 151 -6.35 -15.28 17.18
CA PRO A 151 -5.11 -15.95 17.56
C PRO A 151 -3.93 -15.62 16.63
N ALA A 152 -4.18 -15.49 15.34
CA ALA A 152 -3.16 -15.16 14.35
C ALA A 152 -2.59 -13.73 14.54
N LEU A 153 -3.29 -12.85 15.24
CA LEU A 153 -2.86 -11.49 15.57
C LEU A 153 -2.60 -11.31 17.08
N GLY A 154 -2.49 -12.41 17.81
CA GLY A 154 -2.07 -12.42 19.22
C GLY A 154 -3.15 -12.11 20.25
N ASN A 155 -4.43 -12.01 19.88
CA ASN A 155 -5.55 -11.76 20.81
C ASN A 155 -5.31 -10.53 21.72
N TRP A 156 -4.83 -9.45 21.17
CA TRP A 156 -4.45 -8.21 21.88
C TRP A 156 -3.32 -8.37 22.91
N ASP A 157 -2.64 -9.52 22.96
CA ASP A 157 -1.49 -9.73 23.82
C ASP A 157 -0.25 -9.09 23.19
N ILE A 158 0.31 -8.08 23.86
CA ILE A 158 1.47 -7.34 23.34
C ILE A 158 2.70 -8.21 23.13
N GLN A 159 2.82 -9.31 23.85
CA GLN A 159 3.93 -10.25 23.70
C GLN A 159 3.76 -11.20 22.51
N LYS A 160 2.55 -11.23 21.94
CA LYS A 160 2.21 -12.07 20.78
C LYS A 160 1.88 -11.26 19.54
N THR A 161 2.22 -9.99 19.53
CA THR A 161 2.10 -9.14 18.32
C THR A 161 2.91 -9.70 17.18
N VAL A 162 2.42 -9.54 15.97
CA VAL A 162 3.10 -10.06 14.78
C VAL A 162 3.91 -8.94 14.15
N LEU A 163 5.23 -9.15 14.06
CA LEU A 163 6.14 -8.15 13.53
C LEU A 163 5.94 -7.98 12.03
N MET A 164 5.97 -6.73 11.59
CA MET A 164 5.92 -6.37 10.18
C MET A 164 7.32 -6.19 9.62
N GLU A 165 7.47 -6.29 8.31
CA GLU A 165 8.72 -6.09 7.59
C GLU A 165 8.69 -4.76 6.85
N GLU A 166 9.73 -3.94 7.01
CA GLU A 166 9.90 -2.72 6.24
C GLU A 166 10.36 -3.07 4.83
N ILE A 167 9.53 -2.77 3.82
CA ILE A 167 9.81 -3.06 2.42
C ILE A 167 10.37 -1.85 1.66
N GLN A 168 10.07 -0.67 2.13
CA GLN A 168 10.56 0.63 1.66
C GLN A 168 10.68 1.54 2.89
N PRO A 169 11.44 2.63 2.84
CA PRO A 169 11.50 3.57 3.96
C PRO A 169 10.11 3.99 4.44
N ASN A 170 9.84 3.70 5.71
CA ASN A 170 8.58 3.97 6.40
C ASN A 170 7.36 3.17 5.91
N GLU A 171 7.50 2.27 4.95
CA GLU A 171 6.42 1.39 4.48
C GLU A 171 6.63 -0.03 4.98
N TRP A 172 5.73 -0.49 5.81
CA TRP A 172 5.77 -1.77 6.50
C TRP A 172 4.68 -2.70 5.99
N THR A 173 5.00 -3.97 5.87
CA THR A 173 4.04 -4.98 5.41
C THR A 173 4.10 -6.26 6.23
N ILE A 174 2.98 -6.98 6.23
CA ILE A 174 2.89 -8.37 6.66
C ILE A 174 1.81 -9.08 5.85
N THR A 175 2.09 -10.28 5.41
CA THR A 175 1.15 -11.13 4.68
C THR A 175 0.72 -12.29 5.54
N LEU A 176 -0.58 -12.43 5.74
CA LEU A 176 -1.20 -13.49 6.53
C LEU A 176 -2.13 -14.33 5.66
N ASN A 177 -2.24 -15.62 5.98
CA ASN A 177 -3.18 -16.51 5.32
C ASN A 177 -4.60 -16.23 5.83
N VAL A 178 -5.56 -16.03 4.93
CA VAL A 178 -6.99 -15.79 5.28
C VAL A 178 -7.55 -16.92 6.15
N SER A 179 -7.13 -18.16 5.92
CA SER A 179 -7.60 -19.32 6.70
C SER A 179 -7.21 -19.28 8.18
N THR A 180 -6.26 -18.43 8.56
CA THR A 180 -5.85 -18.24 9.97
C THR A 180 -6.51 -17.06 10.63
N LEU A 181 -7.31 -16.29 9.89
CA LEU A 181 -7.99 -15.09 10.35
C LEU A 181 -9.46 -15.37 10.62
N GLU A 182 -10.00 -14.74 11.64
CA GLU A 182 -11.43 -14.76 11.97
C GLU A 182 -12.06 -13.43 11.55
N PHE A 183 -13.26 -13.47 10.96
CA PHE A 183 -13.97 -12.28 10.47
C PHE A 183 -15.31 -12.10 11.19
N PRO A 184 -15.71 -10.84 11.53
CA PRO A 184 -15.01 -9.58 11.24
C PRO A 184 -13.72 -9.45 12.03
N LEU A 185 -12.69 -8.84 11.44
CA LEU A 185 -11.35 -8.71 12.00
C LEU A 185 -11.15 -7.29 12.56
N SER A 186 -10.78 -7.19 13.84
CA SER A 186 -10.33 -5.94 14.46
C SER A 186 -8.84 -5.99 14.72
N TYR A 187 -8.13 -4.95 14.31
CA TYR A 187 -6.68 -4.88 14.48
C TYR A 187 -6.19 -3.45 14.68
N LYS A 188 -4.96 -3.30 15.14
CA LYS A 188 -4.22 -2.03 15.19
C LYS A 188 -2.72 -2.27 14.98
N PHE A 189 -2.06 -1.24 14.49
CA PHE A 189 -0.60 -1.20 14.42
C PHE A 189 -0.03 -0.72 15.75
N VAL A 190 1.09 -1.31 16.15
CA VAL A 190 1.83 -1.01 17.39
C VAL A 190 3.33 -0.95 17.08
N ALA A 191 4.08 -0.13 17.82
CA ALA A 191 5.53 0.05 17.66
C ALA A 191 6.27 -0.06 18.99
#